data_df92fba46ed4a8b0ec5e8c25e93e0407
#
_entry.id   df92fba46ed4a8b0ec5e8c25e93e0407
#
_cell.length_a   1.000
_cell.length_b   1.000
_cell.length_c   1.000
_cell.angle_alpha   90.00
_cell.angle_beta   90.00
_cell.angle_gamma   90.00
#
_symmetry.space_group_name_H-M   'P 1'
#
loop_
_entity.id
_entity.type
_entity.pdbx_description
1 polymer ?
#
loop_
_entity_poly.entity_id
_entity_poly.type
_entity_poly.pdbx_seq_one_letter_code
_entity_poly.pdbx_strand_id
1 'polypeptide(L)'
;MPKGKPVGGYWKGSYGAFGTYYAASLQEIGIIASLEDNTNLYNVTPKSEGYISGEELADAFQQSVGPEMSKLFFDSVHLGIVTREQLALLEPVFQSHNMPDNNERNLLLNLLLQNDKPSSLTESKLRKDSLRLLLSYMRAFSLSNFSELDFAKYVYDSYNNGSERSTAAVGWYAYYLNDSRQYEALNIFDVLLYRLQKSTKPGQWENIDVFSSTLAAEVCENLGAVNTSIGELLDRWDFVEEPEEKMAHAFYVILDNYKRNPSYKECKSIIRSFFRSVSNDALDAFDDTEKSLSFSTFLFIKKFLTENIIYNHYSESMRKFSQNGIPTQKLTIENGYVRGIATYSATHSSPRIDTLRNYATDLGLIDGYQVTEKGLELLERLQDD
;
A
#
# COMPACT_ATOMS: atom_id res chain seq x y z
N MET A 1 -19.77 24.49 -13.24
CA MET A 1 -20.35 24.12 -11.95
C MET A 1 -20.76 25.38 -11.23
N PRO A 2 -21.93 25.48 -10.61
CA PRO A 2 -22.35 26.68 -9.91
C PRO A 2 -21.40 26.96 -8.73
N LYS A 3 -20.91 28.18 -8.63
CA LYS A 3 -20.10 28.68 -7.52
C LYS A 3 -20.98 28.90 -6.27
N GLY A 4 -21.56 27.87 -5.74
CA GLY A 4 -22.21 27.91 -4.44
C GLY A 4 -21.43 27.00 -3.50
N LYS A 5 -21.05 27.48 -2.31
CA LYS A 5 -20.61 26.58 -1.24
C LYS A 5 -21.81 25.68 -0.91
N PRO A 6 -21.82 24.40 -1.30
CA PRO A 6 -22.88 23.54 -0.85
C PRO A 6 -22.71 23.37 0.65
N VAL A 7 -23.75 23.67 1.40
CA VAL A 7 -23.83 23.30 2.80
C VAL A 7 -23.65 21.78 2.84
N GLY A 8 -22.54 21.31 3.39
CA GLY A 8 -22.22 19.88 3.44
C GLY A 8 -21.36 19.33 2.29
N GLY A 9 -20.69 20.14 1.49
CA GLY A 9 -19.75 19.67 0.46
C GLY A 9 -18.62 18.87 1.08
N TYR A 10 -18.63 17.55 0.88
CA TYR A 10 -17.62 16.61 1.37
C TYR A 10 -16.25 16.87 0.72
N TRP A 11 -16.26 17.33 -0.54
CA TRP A 11 -15.05 17.56 -1.32
C TRP A 11 -14.68 19.04 -1.36
N LYS A 12 -13.47 19.37 -0.86
CA LYS A 12 -12.94 20.74 -0.86
C LYS A 12 -12.15 21.07 -2.13
N GLY A 13 -11.78 20.07 -2.93
CA GLY A 13 -11.02 20.25 -4.17
C GLY A 13 -11.89 20.76 -5.32
N SER A 14 -11.31 21.55 -6.23
CA SER A 14 -11.99 22.13 -7.40
C SER A 14 -12.55 21.10 -8.38
N TYR A 15 -11.99 19.89 -8.38
CA TYR A 15 -12.38 18.76 -9.25
C TYR A 15 -13.17 17.67 -8.52
N GLY A 16 -13.52 17.88 -7.26
CA GLY A 16 -14.30 16.94 -6.45
C GLY A 16 -13.65 15.55 -6.34
N ALA A 17 -14.48 14.52 -6.29
CA ALA A 17 -14.03 13.12 -6.21
C ALA A 17 -13.25 12.69 -7.45
N PHE A 18 -13.66 13.15 -8.65
CA PHE A 18 -13.02 12.77 -9.90
C PHE A 18 -11.52 13.16 -9.90
N GLY A 19 -11.20 14.42 -9.62
CA GLY A 19 -9.80 14.87 -9.61
C GLY A 19 -8.97 14.24 -8.50
N THR A 20 -9.61 13.90 -7.37
CA THR A 20 -8.88 13.36 -6.22
C THR A 20 -8.57 11.87 -6.35
N TYR A 21 -9.47 11.07 -6.96
CA TYR A 21 -9.37 9.61 -6.93
C TYR A 21 -9.27 8.95 -8.30
N TYR A 22 -9.76 9.56 -9.37
CA TYR A 22 -9.92 8.88 -10.65
C TYR A 22 -9.06 9.45 -11.77
N ALA A 23 -8.86 10.76 -11.82
CA ALA A 23 -8.23 11.40 -12.98
C ALA A 23 -6.83 10.84 -13.29
N ALA A 24 -5.97 10.74 -12.27
CA ALA A 24 -4.61 10.21 -12.46
C ALA A 24 -4.62 8.74 -12.94
N SER A 25 -5.42 7.90 -12.30
CA SER A 25 -5.52 6.48 -12.68
C SER A 25 -6.09 6.30 -14.10
N LEU A 26 -7.12 7.07 -14.47
CA LEU A 26 -7.69 7.00 -15.82
C LEU A 26 -6.74 7.51 -16.91
N GLN A 27 -5.90 8.52 -16.58
CA GLN A 27 -4.83 8.96 -17.48
C GLN A 27 -3.75 7.90 -17.64
N GLU A 28 -3.34 7.29 -16.53
CA GLU A 28 -2.29 6.27 -16.50
C GLU A 28 -2.67 5.05 -17.33
N ILE A 29 -3.91 4.56 -17.23
CA ILE A 29 -4.43 3.47 -18.06
C ILE A 29 -4.89 3.91 -19.45
N GLY A 30 -4.82 5.19 -19.79
CA GLY A 30 -5.04 5.69 -21.15
C GLY A 30 -6.50 5.93 -21.54
N ILE A 31 -7.45 5.95 -20.59
CA ILE A 31 -8.87 6.23 -20.84
C ILE A 31 -9.13 7.71 -21.12
N ILE A 32 -8.41 8.59 -20.44
CA ILE A 32 -8.48 10.05 -20.64
C ILE A 32 -7.10 10.62 -20.89
N ALA A 33 -7.04 11.77 -21.54
CA ALA A 33 -5.82 12.56 -21.72
C ALA A 33 -6.07 14.01 -21.33
N SER A 34 -5.06 14.67 -20.74
CA SER A 34 -5.11 16.11 -20.51
C SER A 34 -5.10 16.86 -21.82
N LEU A 35 -5.78 18.02 -21.87
CA LEU A 35 -5.69 18.95 -22.99
C LEU A 35 -4.30 19.62 -23.00
N GLU A 36 -3.73 19.80 -24.20
CA GLU A 36 -2.41 20.42 -24.37
C GLU A 36 -2.36 21.85 -23.78
N ASP A 37 -3.43 22.61 -23.95
CA ASP A 37 -3.53 24.00 -23.49
C ASP A 37 -3.97 24.14 -22.03
N ASN A 38 -4.47 23.07 -21.40
CA ASN A 38 -4.95 23.10 -20.02
C ASN A 38 -4.90 21.72 -19.37
N THR A 39 -3.85 21.47 -18.61
CA THR A 39 -3.61 20.20 -17.91
C THR A 39 -4.67 19.84 -16.86
N ASN A 40 -5.60 20.75 -16.56
CA ASN A 40 -6.71 20.52 -15.63
C ASN A 40 -8.00 20.09 -16.33
N LEU A 41 -8.02 20.05 -17.66
CA LEU A 41 -9.13 19.55 -18.44
C LEU A 41 -8.74 18.25 -19.12
N TYR A 42 -9.71 17.35 -19.26
CA TYR A 42 -9.49 16.02 -19.79
C TYR A 42 -10.45 15.74 -20.95
N ASN A 43 -9.93 15.10 -21.96
CA ASN A 43 -10.72 14.45 -23.03
C ASN A 43 -10.65 12.93 -22.88
N VAL A 44 -11.69 12.28 -23.30
CA VAL A 44 -11.70 10.83 -23.54
C VAL A 44 -10.75 10.54 -24.71
N THR A 45 -9.93 9.49 -24.58
CA THR A 45 -8.99 9.12 -25.66
C THR A 45 -9.74 8.56 -26.87
N PRO A 46 -9.39 8.98 -28.10
CA PRO A 46 -10.06 8.51 -29.31
C PRO A 46 -9.73 7.05 -29.61
N LYS A 47 -10.60 6.39 -30.39
CA LYS A 47 -10.36 5.03 -30.88
C LYS A 47 -9.04 4.94 -31.63
N SER A 48 -8.28 3.88 -31.34
CA SER A 48 -6.97 3.62 -31.94
C SER A 48 -6.73 2.12 -32.07
N GLU A 49 -5.95 1.74 -33.06
CA GLU A 49 -5.55 0.34 -33.21
C GLU A 49 -4.53 -0.06 -32.14
N GLY A 50 -4.70 -1.23 -31.57
CA GLY A 50 -3.73 -1.87 -30.67
C GLY A 50 -3.90 -1.57 -29.17
N TYR A 51 -4.82 -0.68 -28.77
CA TYR A 51 -5.17 -0.49 -27.37
C TYR A 51 -6.62 -0.06 -27.16
N ILE A 52 -7.18 -0.34 -25.99
CA ILE A 52 -8.54 0.05 -25.63
C ILE A 52 -8.57 1.52 -25.28
N SER A 53 -9.36 2.30 -26.03
CA SER A 53 -9.53 3.72 -25.81
C SER A 53 -10.69 4.04 -24.89
N GLY A 54 -10.71 5.27 -24.39
CA GLY A 54 -11.85 5.76 -23.63
C GLY A 54 -13.14 5.84 -24.43
N GLU A 55 -13.09 6.21 -25.74
CA GLU A 55 -14.26 6.21 -26.62
C GLU A 55 -14.82 4.80 -26.84
N GLU A 56 -13.95 3.81 -27.05
CA GLU A 56 -14.39 2.42 -27.24
C GLU A 56 -15.10 1.88 -25.98
N LEU A 57 -14.53 2.15 -24.80
CA LEU A 57 -15.13 1.76 -23.52
C LEU A 57 -16.44 2.52 -23.26
N ALA A 58 -16.50 3.81 -23.57
CA ALA A 58 -17.71 4.62 -23.44
C ALA A 58 -18.84 4.14 -24.36
N ASP A 59 -18.52 3.77 -25.61
CA ASP A 59 -19.50 3.20 -26.54
C ASP A 59 -20.05 1.86 -26.05
N ALA A 60 -19.17 0.97 -25.55
CA ALA A 60 -19.58 -0.31 -24.99
C ALA A 60 -20.48 -0.12 -23.74
N PHE A 61 -20.11 0.79 -22.85
CA PHE A 61 -20.93 1.14 -21.69
C PHE A 61 -22.29 1.71 -22.10
N GLN A 62 -22.33 2.63 -23.06
CA GLN A 62 -23.59 3.20 -23.54
C GLN A 62 -24.51 2.16 -24.18
N GLN A 63 -23.93 1.18 -24.91
CA GLN A 63 -24.69 0.05 -25.46
C GLN A 63 -25.25 -0.84 -24.34
N SER A 64 -24.44 -1.13 -23.32
CA SER A 64 -24.80 -1.93 -22.16
C SER A 64 -25.94 -1.30 -21.37
N VAL A 65 -25.85 0.00 -21.12
CA VAL A 65 -26.86 0.79 -20.38
C VAL A 65 -28.18 0.96 -21.17
N GLY A 66 -28.08 1.03 -22.48
CA GLY A 66 -29.21 1.23 -23.39
C GLY A 66 -29.67 2.69 -23.53
N PRO A 67 -30.47 2.98 -24.57
CA PRO A 67 -30.78 4.36 -24.95
C PRO A 67 -31.64 5.12 -23.93
N GLU A 68 -32.56 4.44 -23.28
CA GLU A 68 -33.46 5.09 -22.30
C GLU A 68 -32.72 5.55 -21.06
N MET A 69 -31.89 4.68 -20.47
CA MET A 69 -31.11 4.99 -19.27
C MET A 69 -29.98 5.99 -19.56
N SER A 70 -29.34 5.87 -20.73
CA SER A 70 -28.38 6.87 -21.22
C SER A 70 -29.02 8.25 -21.31
N LYS A 71 -30.21 8.35 -21.91
CA LYS A 71 -30.96 9.62 -22.01
C LYS A 71 -31.31 10.17 -20.64
N LEU A 72 -31.85 9.34 -19.75
CA LEU A 72 -32.18 9.74 -18.37
C LEU A 72 -30.95 10.28 -17.62
N PHE A 73 -29.81 9.61 -17.77
CA PHE A 73 -28.55 10.02 -17.16
C PHE A 73 -28.10 11.40 -17.70
N PHE A 74 -28.03 11.57 -19.02
CA PHE A 74 -27.59 12.83 -19.62
C PHE A 74 -28.54 13.98 -19.34
N ASP A 75 -29.85 13.75 -19.35
CA ASP A 75 -30.85 14.77 -18.99
C ASP A 75 -30.67 15.22 -17.54
N SER A 76 -30.42 14.27 -16.61
CA SER A 76 -30.17 14.57 -15.20
C SER A 76 -28.87 15.37 -15.00
N VAL A 77 -27.79 15.02 -15.73
CA VAL A 77 -26.52 15.76 -15.70
C VAL A 77 -26.69 17.19 -16.23
N HIS A 78 -27.40 17.37 -17.34
CA HIS A 78 -27.66 18.71 -17.92
C HIS A 78 -28.50 19.59 -17.01
N LEU A 79 -29.51 19.01 -16.38
CA LEU A 79 -30.39 19.74 -15.44
C LEU A 79 -29.68 20.00 -14.10
N GLY A 80 -28.66 19.23 -13.76
CA GLY A 80 -27.97 19.28 -12.47
C GLY A 80 -28.83 18.83 -11.30
N ILE A 81 -29.90 18.11 -11.59
CA ILE A 81 -30.89 17.61 -10.61
C ILE A 81 -31.24 16.17 -11.01
N VAL A 82 -31.29 15.27 -10.03
CA VAL A 82 -31.79 13.92 -10.18
C VAL A 82 -32.74 13.60 -9.03
N THR A 83 -33.90 13.01 -9.31
CA THR A 83 -34.83 12.57 -8.28
C THR A 83 -34.44 11.21 -7.71
N ARG A 84 -34.99 10.86 -6.55
CA ARG A 84 -34.75 9.54 -5.94
C ARG A 84 -35.27 8.40 -6.82
N GLU A 85 -36.40 8.61 -7.49
CA GLU A 85 -37.00 7.65 -8.43
C GLU A 85 -36.10 7.44 -9.65
N GLN A 86 -35.52 8.51 -10.19
CA GLN A 86 -34.55 8.45 -11.29
C GLN A 86 -33.27 7.73 -10.89
N LEU A 87 -32.76 7.99 -9.67
CA LEU A 87 -31.60 7.24 -9.14
C LEU A 87 -31.90 5.74 -9.01
N ALA A 88 -33.08 5.36 -8.54
CA ALA A 88 -33.50 3.96 -8.43
C ALA A 88 -33.61 3.25 -9.79
N LEU A 89 -33.89 3.98 -10.87
CA LEU A 89 -33.89 3.45 -12.24
C LEU A 89 -32.47 3.31 -12.78
N LEU A 90 -31.56 4.24 -12.45
CA LEU A 90 -30.18 4.22 -12.93
C LEU A 90 -29.31 3.21 -12.14
N GLU A 91 -29.60 3.00 -10.86
CA GLU A 91 -28.80 2.15 -9.99
C GLU A 91 -28.47 0.77 -10.59
N PRO A 92 -29.41 -0.04 -11.09
CA PRO A 92 -29.11 -1.38 -11.60
C PRO A 92 -28.17 -1.42 -12.79
N VAL A 93 -28.17 -0.37 -13.63
CA VAL A 93 -27.37 -0.31 -14.86
C VAL A 93 -26.02 0.37 -14.67
N PHE A 94 -25.81 1.06 -13.54
CA PHE A 94 -24.55 1.71 -13.18
C PHE A 94 -23.74 0.93 -12.13
N GLN A 95 -24.19 -0.25 -11.74
CA GLN A 95 -23.46 -1.12 -10.80
C GLN A 95 -22.44 -1.97 -11.56
N SER A 96 -21.17 -1.86 -11.20
CA SER A 96 -20.06 -2.59 -11.85
C SER A 96 -20.22 -4.12 -11.79
N HIS A 97 -20.81 -4.64 -10.72
CA HIS A 97 -21.08 -6.08 -10.59
C HIS A 97 -22.26 -6.58 -11.44
N ASN A 98 -23.06 -5.70 -12.00
CA ASN A 98 -24.23 -6.03 -12.81
C ASN A 98 -24.04 -5.61 -14.28
N MET A 99 -22.90 -5.93 -14.87
CA MET A 99 -22.65 -5.69 -16.30
C MET A 99 -23.41 -6.71 -17.16
N PRO A 100 -24.48 -6.30 -17.85
CA PRO A 100 -25.26 -7.24 -18.66
C PRO A 100 -24.56 -7.62 -19.96
N ASP A 101 -23.69 -6.75 -20.47
CA ASP A 101 -23.00 -6.97 -21.75
C ASP A 101 -21.61 -7.61 -21.55
N ASN A 102 -21.40 -8.72 -22.26
CA ASN A 102 -20.10 -9.40 -22.31
C ASN A 102 -19.03 -8.56 -23.00
N ASN A 103 -19.38 -7.68 -23.95
CA ASN A 103 -18.43 -6.84 -24.65
C ASN A 103 -17.78 -5.82 -23.70
N GLU A 104 -18.56 -5.09 -22.94
CA GLU A 104 -18.06 -4.16 -21.91
C GLU A 104 -17.13 -4.88 -20.92
N ARG A 105 -17.58 -6.03 -20.40
CA ARG A 105 -16.79 -6.84 -19.47
C ARG A 105 -15.47 -7.32 -20.07
N ASN A 106 -15.47 -7.73 -21.35
CA ASN A 106 -14.25 -8.15 -22.04
C ASN A 106 -13.31 -6.98 -22.32
N LEU A 107 -13.83 -5.80 -22.67
CA LEU A 107 -13.01 -4.59 -22.82
C LEU A 107 -12.36 -4.20 -21.50
N LEU A 108 -13.08 -4.23 -20.37
CA LEU A 108 -12.53 -3.96 -19.05
C LEU A 108 -11.47 -4.99 -18.65
N LEU A 109 -11.68 -6.28 -18.95
CA LEU A 109 -10.66 -7.29 -18.72
C LEU A 109 -9.41 -7.05 -19.59
N ASN A 110 -9.60 -6.76 -20.86
CA ASN A 110 -8.49 -6.48 -21.78
C ASN A 110 -7.77 -5.18 -21.40
N LEU A 111 -8.48 -4.17 -20.91
CA LEU A 111 -7.88 -2.95 -20.37
C LEU A 111 -6.94 -3.26 -19.20
N LEU A 112 -7.34 -4.16 -18.30
CA LEU A 112 -6.49 -4.59 -17.19
C LEU A 112 -5.24 -5.35 -17.66
N LEU A 113 -5.37 -6.19 -18.70
CA LEU A 113 -4.33 -7.14 -19.11
C LEU A 113 -3.40 -6.61 -20.20
N GLN A 114 -3.90 -5.80 -21.14
CA GLN A 114 -3.23 -5.52 -22.40
C GLN A 114 -3.05 -4.02 -22.71
N ASN A 115 -3.76 -3.15 -22.01
CA ASN A 115 -3.81 -1.75 -22.42
C ASN A 115 -2.61 -0.95 -21.92
N ASP A 116 -1.50 -1.10 -22.62
CA ASP A 116 -0.36 -0.21 -22.43
C ASP A 116 -0.24 0.73 -23.63
N LYS A 117 -0.13 2.01 -23.31
CA LYS A 117 0.49 2.91 -24.28
C LYS A 117 1.90 2.38 -24.57
N PRO A 118 2.42 2.52 -25.80
CA PRO A 118 3.74 1.99 -26.19
C PRO A 118 4.90 2.40 -25.25
N SER A 119 4.69 3.38 -24.39
CA SER A 119 5.66 3.87 -23.41
C SER A 119 5.64 3.17 -22.04
N SER A 120 4.70 2.26 -21.76
CA SER A 120 4.51 1.65 -20.44
C SER A 120 4.32 0.12 -20.44
N LEU A 121 4.98 -0.59 -21.34
CA LEU A 121 4.97 -2.08 -21.44
C LEU A 121 5.23 -2.80 -20.10
N THR A 122 5.92 -2.14 -19.16
CA THR A 122 6.23 -2.71 -17.86
C THR A 122 5.02 -2.76 -16.93
N GLU A 123 4.11 -1.81 -17.02
CA GLU A 123 2.98 -1.67 -16.08
C GLU A 123 1.85 -2.68 -16.35
N SER A 124 1.54 -2.99 -17.62
CA SER A 124 0.56 -4.03 -17.94
C SER A 124 1.04 -5.40 -17.49
N LYS A 125 2.32 -5.67 -17.68
CA LYS A 125 2.93 -6.90 -17.18
C LYS A 125 2.78 -7.03 -15.68
N LEU A 126 2.99 -5.95 -14.92
CA LEU A 126 2.82 -5.95 -13.47
C LEU A 126 1.37 -6.17 -13.04
N ARG A 127 0.40 -5.55 -13.74
CA ARG A 127 -1.04 -5.77 -13.48
C ARG A 127 -1.44 -7.21 -13.80
N LYS A 128 -1.04 -7.72 -14.96
CA LYS A 128 -1.27 -9.09 -15.43
C LYS A 128 -0.71 -10.11 -14.43
N ASP A 129 0.55 -9.96 -14.02
CA ASP A 129 1.19 -10.82 -13.05
C ASP A 129 0.54 -10.72 -11.66
N SER A 130 0.14 -9.53 -11.21
CA SER A 130 -0.56 -9.35 -9.93
C SER A 130 -1.93 -10.04 -9.92
N LEU A 131 -2.68 -9.98 -11.04
CA LEU A 131 -3.93 -10.72 -11.18
C LEU A 131 -3.70 -12.24 -11.18
N ARG A 132 -2.68 -12.71 -11.89
CA ARG A 132 -2.28 -14.13 -11.90
C ARG A 132 -1.94 -14.60 -10.48
N LEU A 133 -1.14 -13.83 -9.74
CA LEU A 133 -0.78 -14.13 -8.35
C LEU A 133 -2.00 -14.17 -7.43
N LEU A 134 -2.94 -13.23 -7.60
CA LEU A 134 -4.19 -13.20 -6.84
C LEU A 134 -5.05 -14.44 -7.10
N LEU A 135 -5.28 -14.79 -8.37
CA LEU A 135 -6.05 -15.97 -8.75
C LEU A 135 -5.35 -17.26 -8.27
N SER A 136 -4.01 -17.33 -8.34
CA SER A 136 -3.23 -18.46 -7.83
C SER A 136 -3.38 -18.62 -6.31
N TYR A 137 -3.32 -17.52 -5.56
CA TYR A 137 -3.55 -17.51 -4.11
C TYR A 137 -4.96 -18.01 -3.77
N MET A 138 -5.99 -17.47 -4.41
CA MET A 138 -7.38 -17.84 -4.14
C MET A 138 -7.69 -19.29 -4.54
N ARG A 139 -7.05 -19.80 -5.59
CA ARG A 139 -7.13 -21.21 -6.00
C ARG A 139 -6.45 -22.15 -4.99
N ALA A 140 -5.31 -21.73 -4.43
CA ALA A 140 -4.52 -22.57 -3.52
C ALA A 140 -5.17 -22.76 -2.15
N PHE A 141 -6.02 -21.83 -1.73
CA PHE A 141 -6.62 -21.80 -0.41
C PHE A 141 -8.15 -21.82 -0.50
N SER A 142 -8.79 -22.66 0.32
CA SER A 142 -10.25 -22.60 0.52
C SER A 142 -10.56 -21.51 1.52
N LEU A 143 -10.63 -20.26 1.04
CA LEU A 143 -10.78 -19.10 1.88
C LEU A 143 -12.22 -18.95 2.41
N SER A 144 -12.36 -18.59 3.68
CA SER A 144 -13.62 -18.14 4.28
C SER A 144 -13.66 -16.60 4.40
N ASN A 145 -12.51 -15.96 4.30
CA ASN A 145 -12.33 -14.50 4.26
C ASN A 145 -11.08 -14.18 3.43
N PHE A 146 -10.97 -12.96 2.96
CA PHE A 146 -9.79 -12.47 2.25
C PHE A 146 -9.00 -11.52 3.16
N SER A 147 -7.69 -11.72 3.22
CA SER A 147 -6.74 -10.86 3.91
C SER A 147 -5.67 -10.38 2.94
N GLU A 148 -5.53 -9.07 2.81
CA GLU A 148 -4.49 -8.45 1.99
C GLU A 148 -3.07 -8.84 2.47
N LEU A 149 -2.90 -8.96 3.78
CA LEU A 149 -1.61 -9.33 4.37
C LEU A 149 -1.27 -10.79 4.10
N ASP A 150 -2.25 -11.70 4.19
CA ASP A 150 -2.05 -13.13 3.91
C ASP A 150 -1.70 -13.35 2.43
N PHE A 151 -2.32 -12.59 1.52
CA PHE A 151 -1.93 -12.58 0.11
C PHE A 151 -0.47 -12.10 -0.06
N ALA A 152 -0.10 -10.98 0.55
CA ALA A 152 1.26 -10.46 0.45
C ALA A 152 2.29 -11.45 1.02
N LYS A 153 1.95 -12.12 2.14
CA LYS A 153 2.75 -13.19 2.73
C LYS A 153 2.87 -14.41 1.81
N TYR A 154 1.79 -14.82 1.18
CA TYR A 154 1.81 -15.93 0.21
C TYR A 154 2.78 -15.66 -0.94
N VAL A 155 2.76 -14.45 -1.50
CA VAL A 155 3.69 -14.10 -2.59
C VAL A 155 5.13 -13.98 -2.07
N TYR A 156 5.32 -13.43 -0.87
CA TYR A 156 6.62 -13.39 -0.20
C TYR A 156 7.20 -14.80 -0.01
N ASP A 157 6.43 -15.73 0.53
CA ASP A 157 6.86 -17.13 0.74
C ASP A 157 7.14 -17.84 -0.60
N SER A 158 6.31 -17.59 -1.63
CA SER A 158 6.48 -18.15 -2.98
C SER A 158 7.75 -17.63 -3.66
N TYR A 159 8.10 -16.38 -3.45
CA TYR A 159 9.35 -15.81 -3.92
C TYR A 159 10.55 -16.41 -3.20
N ASN A 160 10.52 -16.52 -1.88
CA ASN A 160 11.60 -17.05 -1.06
C ASN A 160 11.92 -18.50 -1.36
N ASN A 161 10.90 -19.34 -1.55
CA ASN A 161 11.09 -20.76 -1.86
C ASN A 161 11.40 -21.04 -3.34
N GLY A 162 11.41 -20.01 -4.19
CA GLY A 162 11.76 -20.09 -5.60
C GLY A 162 10.65 -20.53 -6.53
N SER A 163 9.42 -20.74 -6.05
CA SER A 163 8.28 -21.15 -6.89
C SER A 163 7.74 -20.00 -7.75
N GLU A 164 8.08 -18.75 -7.43
CA GLU A 164 7.66 -17.56 -8.16
C GLU A 164 8.84 -16.60 -8.39
N ARG A 165 8.97 -16.05 -9.62
CA ARG A 165 10.11 -15.18 -10.01
C ARG A 165 9.71 -14.00 -10.89
N SER A 166 8.41 -13.74 -11.06
CA SER A 166 7.96 -12.59 -11.85
C SER A 166 8.37 -11.25 -11.22
N THR A 167 8.46 -10.22 -12.04
CA THR A 167 8.78 -8.86 -11.57
C THR A 167 7.74 -8.35 -10.55
N ALA A 168 6.46 -8.69 -10.75
CA ALA A 168 5.41 -8.35 -9.78
C ALA A 168 5.63 -9.06 -8.44
N ALA A 169 6.10 -10.32 -8.44
CA ALA A 169 6.43 -11.04 -7.19
C ALA A 169 7.56 -10.36 -6.42
N VAL A 170 8.57 -9.83 -7.11
CA VAL A 170 9.63 -9.01 -6.47
C VAL A 170 9.02 -7.77 -5.81
N GLY A 171 8.08 -7.10 -6.48
CA GLY A 171 7.37 -5.94 -5.91
C GLY A 171 6.58 -6.30 -4.64
N TRP A 172 5.82 -7.40 -4.66
CA TRP A 172 5.06 -7.90 -3.51
C TRP A 172 5.97 -8.38 -2.37
N TYR A 173 7.06 -9.05 -2.70
CA TYR A 173 8.09 -9.44 -1.74
C TYR A 173 8.69 -8.23 -1.02
N ALA A 174 9.05 -7.20 -1.78
CA ALA A 174 9.56 -5.95 -1.23
C ALA A 174 8.49 -5.22 -0.39
N TYR A 175 7.24 -5.20 -0.86
CA TYR A 175 6.13 -4.62 -0.11
C TYR A 175 5.98 -5.30 1.26
N TYR A 176 5.97 -6.63 1.30
CA TYR A 176 5.82 -7.38 2.55
C TYR A 176 6.94 -7.05 3.56
N LEU A 177 8.19 -7.01 3.11
CA LEU A 177 9.33 -6.65 3.97
C LEU A 177 9.25 -5.20 4.46
N ASN A 178 8.85 -4.27 3.59
CA ASN A 178 8.67 -2.87 3.95
C ASN A 178 7.54 -2.69 4.97
N ASP A 179 6.40 -3.34 4.76
CA ASP A 179 5.26 -3.26 5.66
C ASP A 179 5.58 -3.89 7.02
N SER A 180 6.22 -5.06 7.04
CA SER A 180 6.69 -5.72 8.26
C SER A 180 7.62 -4.81 9.06
N ARG A 181 8.65 -4.24 8.42
CA ARG A 181 9.56 -3.31 9.07
C ARG A 181 8.84 -2.07 9.61
N GLN A 182 7.95 -1.48 8.83
CA GLN A 182 7.16 -0.32 9.24
C GLN A 182 6.27 -0.67 10.44
N TYR A 183 5.59 -1.79 10.40
CA TYR A 183 4.74 -2.26 11.48
C TYR A 183 5.52 -2.43 12.78
N GLU A 184 6.71 -3.04 12.72
CA GLU A 184 7.55 -3.20 13.90
C GLU A 184 8.13 -1.88 14.41
N ALA A 185 8.51 -0.96 13.54
CA ALA A 185 8.90 0.40 13.95
C ALA A 185 7.74 1.14 14.67
N LEU A 186 6.50 0.93 14.23
CA LEU A 186 5.31 1.47 14.88
C LEU A 186 5.01 0.76 16.22
N ASN A 187 5.29 -0.54 16.35
CA ASN A 187 5.22 -1.25 17.64
C ASN A 187 6.24 -0.71 18.65
N ILE A 188 7.48 -0.47 18.19
CA ILE A 188 8.50 0.18 19.02
C ILE A 188 8.01 1.56 19.48
N PHE A 189 7.43 2.35 18.56
CA PHE A 189 6.91 3.68 18.89
C PHE A 189 5.73 3.62 19.87
N ASP A 190 4.82 2.66 19.73
CA ASP A 190 3.71 2.44 20.67
C ASP A 190 4.23 2.16 22.09
N VAL A 191 5.17 1.22 22.24
CA VAL A 191 5.78 0.90 23.53
C VAL A 191 6.52 2.12 24.11
N LEU A 192 7.27 2.85 23.29
CA LEU A 192 7.98 4.05 23.68
C LEU A 192 7.02 5.12 24.23
N LEU A 193 5.92 5.39 23.54
CA LEU A 193 4.90 6.34 24.01
C LEU A 193 4.25 5.89 25.32
N TYR A 194 3.95 4.59 25.43
CA TYR A 194 3.42 4.03 26.67
C TYR A 194 4.38 4.22 27.85
N ARG A 195 5.68 3.98 27.66
CA ARG A 195 6.72 4.21 28.68
C ARG A 195 6.83 5.68 29.07
N LEU A 196 6.81 6.61 28.10
CA LEU A 196 6.82 8.06 28.37
C LEU A 196 5.60 8.53 29.15
N GLN A 197 4.44 7.91 28.98
CA GLN A 197 3.23 8.27 29.69
C GLN A 197 3.16 7.67 31.09
N LYS A 198 3.81 6.51 31.30
CA LYS A 198 3.87 5.86 32.61
C LYS A 198 5.00 6.34 33.50
N SER A 199 6.00 7.06 32.97
CA SER A 199 7.06 7.59 33.80
C SER A 199 6.46 8.53 34.85
N THR A 200 6.38 8.08 36.03
CA THR A 200 6.03 8.52 37.36
C THR A 200 5.14 9.77 37.59
N LYS A 201 5.00 10.70 36.67
CA LYS A 201 4.07 11.85 36.73
C LYS A 201 3.56 12.20 35.34
N PRO A 202 2.25 12.38 35.15
CA PRO A 202 1.70 12.84 33.85
C PRO A 202 2.40 14.10 33.36
N GLY A 203 2.99 14.04 32.18
CA GLY A 203 3.66 15.19 31.56
C GLY A 203 5.12 15.41 31.98
N GLN A 204 5.77 14.44 32.61
CA GLN A 204 7.19 14.51 32.92
C GLN A 204 8.02 14.44 31.64
N TRP A 205 9.12 15.20 31.61
CA TRP A 205 10.13 15.19 30.58
C TRP A 205 11.23 14.19 30.90
N GLU A 206 11.56 13.33 29.93
CA GLU A 206 12.66 12.37 30.01
C GLU A 206 13.85 12.86 29.17
N ASN A 207 15.06 12.77 29.71
CA ASN A 207 16.26 13.00 28.88
C ASN A 207 16.36 11.93 27.82
N ILE A 208 16.42 12.32 26.52
CA ILE A 208 16.37 11.40 25.38
C ILE A 208 17.49 10.36 25.45
N ASP A 209 18.72 10.78 25.79
CA ASP A 209 19.88 9.90 25.85
C ASP A 209 19.75 8.83 26.93
N VAL A 210 19.34 9.24 28.13
CA VAL A 210 19.12 8.33 29.28
C VAL A 210 17.96 7.37 28.98
N PHE A 211 16.84 7.90 28.51
CA PHE A 211 15.64 7.12 28.19
C PHE A 211 15.92 6.06 27.11
N SER A 212 16.53 6.47 25.99
CA SER A 212 16.88 5.53 24.90
C SER A 212 17.94 4.51 25.35
N SER A 213 18.87 4.88 26.23
CA SER A 213 19.85 3.95 26.80
C SER A 213 19.20 2.89 27.68
N THR A 214 18.24 3.28 28.52
CA THR A 214 17.50 2.36 29.38
C THR A 214 16.74 1.33 28.55
N LEU A 215 15.98 1.79 27.54
CA LEU A 215 15.23 0.90 26.63
C LEU A 215 16.17 -0.01 25.83
N ALA A 216 17.30 0.52 25.35
CA ALA A 216 18.27 -0.29 24.60
C ALA A 216 18.90 -1.39 25.47
N ALA A 217 19.17 -1.13 26.73
CA ALA A 217 19.67 -2.14 27.65
C ALA A 217 18.63 -3.25 27.89
N GLU A 218 17.37 -2.88 28.15
CA GLU A 218 16.27 -3.83 28.31
C GLU A 218 16.10 -4.74 27.06
N VAL A 219 16.15 -4.16 25.87
CA VAL A 219 16.07 -4.93 24.60
C VAL A 219 17.27 -5.87 24.45
N CYS A 220 18.49 -5.40 24.73
CA CYS A 220 19.69 -6.25 24.68
C CYS A 220 19.62 -7.43 25.66
N GLU A 221 19.07 -7.24 26.84
CA GLU A 221 18.86 -8.32 27.82
C GLU A 221 17.89 -9.35 27.27
N ASN A 222 16.74 -8.93 26.72
CA ASN A 222 15.73 -9.81 26.15
C ASN A 222 16.21 -10.58 24.90
N LEU A 223 17.11 -9.98 24.11
CA LEU A 223 17.74 -10.64 22.94
C LEU A 223 18.97 -11.50 23.32
N GLY A 224 19.37 -11.55 24.59
CA GLY A 224 20.61 -12.17 25.01
C GLY A 224 21.86 -11.55 24.36
N ALA A 225 21.80 -10.25 24.03
CA ALA A 225 22.80 -9.53 23.24
C ALA A 225 23.63 -8.52 24.04
N VAL A 226 23.74 -8.73 25.35
CA VAL A 226 24.55 -7.87 26.23
C VAL A 226 26.04 -8.00 25.83
N ASN A 227 26.70 -6.87 25.61
CA ASN A 227 28.11 -6.78 25.16
C ASN A 227 28.42 -7.51 23.85
N THR A 228 27.46 -7.67 22.97
CA THR A 228 27.60 -8.34 21.68
C THR A 228 27.47 -7.29 20.56
N SER A 229 28.26 -7.43 19.50
CA SER A 229 28.04 -6.65 18.26
C SER A 229 26.85 -7.21 17.48
N ILE A 230 26.29 -6.41 16.55
CA ILE A 230 25.22 -6.87 15.64
C ILE A 230 25.71 -8.04 14.80
N GLY A 231 26.95 -8.02 14.29
CA GLY A 231 27.52 -9.13 13.53
C GLY A 231 27.56 -10.43 14.33
N GLU A 232 28.10 -10.39 15.56
CA GLU A 232 28.14 -11.55 16.45
C GLU A 232 26.75 -12.07 16.84
N LEU A 233 25.78 -11.17 17.02
CA LEU A 233 24.39 -11.54 17.29
C LEU A 233 23.79 -12.27 16.08
N LEU A 234 23.98 -11.76 14.88
CA LEU A 234 23.46 -12.34 13.63
C LEU A 234 24.19 -13.65 13.26
N ASP A 235 25.47 -13.84 13.63
CA ASP A 235 26.19 -15.11 13.40
C ASP A 235 25.60 -16.27 14.20
N ARG A 236 25.01 -15.99 15.37
CA ARG A 236 24.31 -16.98 16.22
C ARG A 236 22.79 -16.90 16.15
N TRP A 237 22.22 -16.26 15.11
CA TRP A 237 20.81 -15.92 15.02
C TRP A 237 19.86 -17.13 15.18
N ASP A 238 20.24 -18.29 14.66
CA ASP A 238 19.44 -19.52 14.75
C ASP A 238 19.28 -20.05 16.20
N PHE A 239 20.05 -19.53 17.14
CA PHE A 239 19.99 -19.85 18.56
C PHE A 239 19.39 -18.71 19.41
N VAL A 240 18.97 -17.60 18.78
CA VAL A 240 18.30 -16.49 19.46
C VAL A 240 16.83 -16.83 19.58
N GLU A 241 16.35 -16.94 20.81
CA GLU A 241 14.92 -17.15 21.08
C GLU A 241 14.13 -15.87 20.77
N GLU A 242 12.94 -16.05 20.22
CA GLU A 242 12.02 -14.95 19.95
C GLU A 242 11.50 -14.36 21.26
N PRO A 243 11.73 -13.06 21.55
CA PRO A 243 11.35 -12.47 22.83
C PRO A 243 9.84 -12.29 22.96
N GLU A 244 9.31 -12.48 24.18
CA GLU A 244 7.91 -12.16 24.50
C GLU A 244 7.70 -10.65 24.74
N GLU A 245 8.74 -9.91 25.13
CA GLU A 245 8.65 -8.46 25.34
C GLU A 245 8.47 -7.73 24.01
N LYS A 246 7.42 -6.92 23.89
CA LYS A 246 6.95 -6.35 22.63
C LYS A 246 8.00 -5.55 21.85
N MET A 247 8.82 -4.73 22.54
CA MET A 247 9.85 -3.92 21.87
C MET A 247 11.02 -4.79 21.42
N ALA A 248 11.45 -5.76 22.24
CA ALA A 248 12.50 -6.71 21.87
C ALA A 248 12.06 -7.62 20.74
N HIS A 249 10.80 -8.09 20.74
CA HIS A 249 10.21 -8.82 19.64
C HIS A 249 10.24 -8.00 18.33
N ALA A 250 9.88 -6.72 18.39
CA ALA A 250 9.92 -5.87 17.19
C ALA A 250 11.36 -5.73 16.63
N PHE A 251 12.36 -5.58 17.48
CA PHE A 251 13.77 -5.60 17.03
C PHE A 251 14.20 -6.97 16.52
N TYR A 252 13.73 -8.06 17.13
CA TYR A 252 13.96 -9.41 16.66
C TYR A 252 13.45 -9.56 15.22
N VAL A 253 12.21 -9.20 14.92
CA VAL A 253 11.64 -9.28 13.57
C VAL A 253 12.40 -8.43 12.55
N ILE A 254 12.81 -7.21 12.92
CA ILE A 254 13.62 -6.34 12.05
C ILE A 254 14.96 -6.99 11.68
N LEU A 255 15.65 -7.61 12.64
CA LEU A 255 16.93 -8.27 12.44
C LEU A 255 16.76 -9.62 11.72
N ASP A 256 15.70 -10.37 12.01
CA ASP A 256 15.34 -11.62 11.32
C ASP A 256 15.09 -11.37 9.83
N ASN A 257 14.32 -10.33 9.49
CA ASN A 257 14.10 -9.92 8.12
C ASN A 257 15.43 -9.64 7.39
N TYR A 258 16.38 -8.97 8.02
CA TYR A 258 17.71 -8.74 7.44
C TYR A 258 18.47 -10.06 7.24
N LYS A 259 18.49 -10.95 8.24
CA LYS A 259 19.23 -12.20 8.22
C LYS A 259 18.69 -13.21 7.21
N ARG A 260 17.36 -13.33 7.12
CA ARG A 260 16.69 -14.37 6.30
C ARG A 260 16.43 -13.96 4.85
N ASN A 261 16.70 -12.71 4.47
CA ASN A 261 16.41 -12.21 3.13
C ASN A 261 17.64 -11.70 2.35
N PRO A 262 18.70 -12.55 2.16
CA PRO A 262 19.88 -12.14 1.41
C PRO A 262 19.55 -11.75 -0.05
N SER A 263 18.57 -12.42 -0.67
CA SER A 263 18.11 -12.13 -2.04
C SER A 263 17.57 -10.72 -2.23
N TYR A 264 17.19 -10.04 -1.14
CA TYR A 264 16.71 -8.66 -1.20
C TYR A 264 17.74 -7.70 -1.81
N LYS A 265 19.04 -7.95 -1.55
CA LYS A 265 20.15 -7.18 -2.14
C LYS A 265 20.29 -7.42 -3.65
N GLU A 266 20.07 -8.66 -4.10
CA GLU A 266 20.14 -9.03 -5.51
C GLU A 266 19.05 -8.34 -6.32
N CYS A 267 17.87 -8.16 -5.73
CA CYS A 267 16.72 -7.49 -6.34
C CYS A 267 16.75 -5.95 -6.21
N LYS A 268 17.82 -5.36 -5.64
CA LYS A 268 17.87 -3.92 -5.30
C LYS A 268 17.49 -2.99 -6.46
N SER A 269 17.94 -3.26 -7.68
CA SER A 269 17.64 -2.44 -8.85
C SER A 269 16.15 -2.50 -9.23
N ILE A 270 15.56 -3.69 -9.16
CA ILE A 270 14.14 -3.91 -9.45
C ILE A 270 13.29 -3.24 -8.38
N ILE A 271 13.62 -3.46 -7.10
CA ILE A 271 12.90 -2.86 -5.97
C ILE A 271 12.93 -1.33 -6.06
N ARG A 272 14.09 -0.74 -6.38
CA ARG A 272 14.22 0.71 -6.54
C ARG A 272 13.37 1.27 -7.69
N SER A 273 13.05 0.47 -8.71
CA SER A 273 12.12 0.89 -9.77
C SER A 273 10.69 1.05 -9.30
N PHE A 274 10.23 0.26 -8.30
CA PHE A 274 8.90 0.38 -7.70
C PHE A 274 8.81 1.53 -6.70
N PHE A 275 9.88 1.81 -5.97
CA PHE A 275 9.87 2.75 -4.82
C PHE A 275 10.71 4.00 -5.06
N ARG A 276 10.68 4.56 -6.28
CA ARG A 276 11.52 5.72 -6.71
C ARG A 276 11.47 6.94 -5.78
N SER A 277 10.41 7.10 -5.00
CA SER A 277 10.19 8.26 -4.15
C SER A 277 10.14 7.94 -2.65
N VAL A 278 10.37 6.70 -2.24
CA VAL A 278 10.27 6.30 -0.82
C VAL A 278 11.65 6.39 -0.18
N SER A 279 11.80 7.33 0.74
CA SER A 279 12.93 7.38 1.67
C SER A 279 12.67 6.47 2.87
N ASN A 280 13.71 5.84 3.43
CA ASN A 280 13.64 4.93 4.57
C ASN A 280 12.86 3.63 4.29
N ASP A 281 13.04 3.04 3.12
CA ASP A 281 12.51 1.71 2.83
C ASP A 281 13.34 0.59 3.51
N ALA A 282 12.93 -0.67 3.35
CA ALA A 282 13.65 -1.81 3.93
C ALA A 282 15.07 -1.97 3.36
N LEU A 283 15.35 -1.49 2.13
CA LEU A 283 16.70 -1.48 1.58
C LEU A 283 17.62 -0.55 2.36
N ASP A 284 17.14 0.65 2.68
CA ASP A 284 17.93 1.60 3.48
C ASP A 284 18.21 1.04 4.87
N ALA A 285 17.22 0.36 5.48
CA ALA A 285 17.41 -0.31 6.76
C ALA A 285 18.42 -1.47 6.69
N PHE A 286 18.42 -2.24 5.60
CA PHE A 286 19.38 -3.31 5.39
C PHE A 286 20.80 -2.76 5.19
N ASP A 287 20.93 -1.70 4.39
CA ASP A 287 22.21 -0.99 4.22
C ASP A 287 22.72 -0.40 5.56
N ASP A 288 21.84 0.13 6.40
CA ASP A 288 22.19 0.66 7.72
C ASP A 288 22.58 -0.44 8.72
N THR A 289 21.86 -1.58 8.68
CA THR A 289 22.23 -2.76 9.49
C THR A 289 23.60 -3.27 9.07
N GLU A 290 23.88 -3.36 7.76
CA GLU A 290 25.18 -3.81 7.25
C GLU A 290 26.34 -2.89 7.67
N LYS A 291 26.14 -1.58 7.60
CA LYS A 291 27.14 -0.60 8.09
C LYS A 291 27.35 -0.68 9.60
N SER A 292 26.37 -1.22 10.32
CA SER A 292 26.36 -1.31 11.78
C SER A 292 26.82 -2.67 12.33
N LEU A 293 27.25 -3.62 11.50
CA LEU A 293 27.63 -4.97 11.93
C LEU A 293 28.73 -4.98 13.00
N SER A 294 29.65 -4.03 12.96
CA SER A 294 30.70 -3.86 13.96
C SER A 294 30.27 -3.08 15.22
N PHE A 295 29.07 -2.48 15.22
CA PHE A 295 28.57 -1.73 16.38
C PHE A 295 28.06 -2.70 17.43
N SER A 296 28.18 -2.29 18.72
CA SER A 296 27.49 -3.04 19.76
C SER A 296 25.99 -3.00 19.52
N THR A 297 25.29 -4.10 19.81
CA THR A 297 23.83 -4.20 19.70
C THR A 297 23.15 -3.07 20.47
N PHE A 298 23.66 -2.73 21.64
CA PHE A 298 23.19 -1.61 22.44
C PHE A 298 23.23 -0.28 21.67
N LEU A 299 24.35 0.06 21.02
CA LEU A 299 24.48 1.31 20.27
C LEU A 299 23.56 1.33 19.04
N PHE A 300 23.41 0.21 18.35
CA PHE A 300 22.50 0.09 17.23
C PHE A 300 21.04 0.35 17.67
N ILE A 301 20.57 -0.33 18.72
CA ILE A 301 19.21 -0.16 19.24
C ILE A 301 19.01 1.27 19.76
N LYS A 302 19.94 1.80 20.54
CA LYS A 302 19.87 3.17 21.05
C LYS A 302 19.76 4.18 19.91
N LYS A 303 20.60 4.05 18.87
CA LYS A 303 20.56 4.91 17.68
C LYS A 303 19.21 4.80 16.96
N PHE A 304 18.71 3.59 16.77
CA PHE A 304 17.41 3.36 16.13
C PHE A 304 16.27 4.05 16.90
N LEU A 305 16.21 3.89 18.23
CA LEU A 305 15.21 4.55 19.09
C LEU A 305 15.31 6.08 19.00
N THR A 306 16.51 6.61 19.01
CA THR A 306 16.73 8.06 19.01
C THR A 306 16.45 8.67 17.64
N GLU A 307 17.09 8.18 16.58
CA GLU A 307 17.06 8.77 15.24
C GLU A 307 15.83 8.34 14.45
N ASN A 308 15.58 7.02 14.34
CA ASN A 308 14.52 6.51 13.48
C ASN A 308 13.13 6.59 14.11
N ILE A 309 13.02 6.60 15.45
CA ILE A 309 11.74 6.68 16.13
C ILE A 309 11.49 8.10 16.66
N ILE A 310 12.28 8.59 17.62
CA ILE A 310 11.98 9.85 18.33
C ILE A 310 12.12 11.06 17.41
N TYR A 311 13.31 11.27 16.83
CA TYR A 311 13.55 12.45 15.99
C TYR A 311 12.81 12.40 14.66
N ASN A 312 12.71 11.21 14.03
CA ASN A 312 11.98 11.07 12.79
C ASN A 312 10.48 11.39 12.99
N HIS A 313 9.83 10.84 14.02
CA HIS A 313 8.42 11.18 14.30
C HIS A 313 8.23 12.68 14.54
N TYR A 314 9.10 13.30 15.35
CA TYR A 314 9.02 14.73 15.62
C TYR A 314 9.16 15.56 14.34
N SER A 315 10.18 15.27 13.52
CA SER A 315 10.44 15.95 12.25
C SER A 315 9.26 15.84 11.28
N GLU A 316 8.74 14.62 11.07
CA GLU A 316 7.62 14.36 10.18
C GLU A 316 6.32 15.02 10.66
N SER A 317 6.07 15.01 11.96
CA SER A 317 4.89 15.68 12.53
C SER A 317 4.95 17.19 12.38
N MET A 318 6.13 17.80 12.55
CA MET A 318 6.35 19.23 12.31
C MET A 318 6.20 19.59 10.84
N ARG A 319 6.74 18.79 9.94
CA ARG A 319 6.55 18.96 8.48
C ARG A 319 5.06 18.94 8.09
N LYS A 320 4.31 17.95 8.59
CA LYS A 320 2.86 17.85 8.35
C LYS A 320 2.10 19.03 8.95
N PHE A 321 2.48 19.48 10.14
CA PHE A 321 1.88 20.66 10.76
C PHE A 321 2.12 21.91 9.93
N SER A 322 3.33 22.14 9.41
CA SER A 322 3.64 23.28 8.56
C SER A 322 2.87 23.28 7.24
N GLN A 323 2.57 22.10 6.70
CA GLN A 323 1.83 21.96 5.44
C GLN A 323 0.31 22.08 5.61
N ASN A 324 -0.25 21.50 6.66
CA ASN A 324 -1.69 21.30 6.80
C ASN A 324 -2.31 22.04 8.01
N GLY A 325 -1.50 22.59 8.90
CA GLY A 325 -1.96 23.21 10.15
C GLY A 325 -2.59 22.25 11.16
N ILE A 326 -2.50 20.92 10.91
CA ILE A 326 -3.11 19.90 11.78
C ILE A 326 -2.01 19.25 12.62
N PRO A 327 -2.08 19.33 13.95
CA PRO A 327 -1.10 18.68 14.82
C PRO A 327 -1.26 17.16 14.76
N THR A 328 -0.21 16.46 14.33
CA THR A 328 -0.15 14.98 14.31
C THR A 328 0.84 14.42 15.31
N GLN A 329 1.43 15.30 16.13
CA GLN A 329 2.44 14.95 17.13
C GLN A 329 1.87 14.00 18.20
N LYS A 330 2.64 12.96 18.51
CA LYS A 330 2.38 12.04 19.62
C LYS A 330 3.41 12.21 20.75
N LEU A 331 4.53 12.85 20.44
CA LEU A 331 5.54 13.29 21.40
C LEU A 331 6.04 14.69 21.02
N THR A 332 6.65 15.38 21.98
CA THR A 332 7.32 16.66 21.77
C THR A 332 8.74 16.62 22.34
N ILE A 333 9.63 17.41 21.77
CA ILE A 333 11.04 17.48 22.12
C ILE A 333 11.39 18.93 22.50
N GLU A 334 12.09 19.12 23.62
CA GLU A 334 12.64 20.40 24.03
C GLU A 334 13.99 20.20 24.75
N ASN A 335 15.04 20.89 24.28
CA ASN A 335 16.37 20.91 24.88
C ASN A 335 16.97 19.53 25.22
N GLY A 336 16.78 18.53 24.35
CA GLY A 336 17.27 17.16 24.56
C GLY A 336 16.39 16.30 25.48
N TYR A 337 15.20 16.79 25.80
CA TYR A 337 14.18 16.06 26.57
C TYR A 337 13.00 15.73 25.68
N VAL A 338 12.32 14.63 25.96
CA VAL A 338 11.13 14.14 25.26
C VAL A 338 9.97 13.94 26.24
N ARG A 339 8.76 14.19 25.75
CA ARG A 339 7.51 13.94 26.47
C ARG A 339 6.48 13.34 25.54
N GLY A 340 5.79 12.30 25.99
CA GLY A 340 4.63 11.73 25.28
C GLY A 340 3.40 12.64 25.42
N ILE A 341 2.70 12.88 24.31
CA ILE A 341 1.49 13.73 24.26
C ILE A 341 0.24 12.85 24.10
N ALA A 342 0.32 11.78 23.29
CA ALA A 342 -0.80 10.91 23.00
C ALA A 342 -0.34 9.46 22.79
N THR A 343 -1.28 8.53 22.87
CA THR A 343 -1.08 7.12 22.52
C THR A 343 -1.06 6.91 21.01
N TYR A 344 -0.56 5.76 20.61
CA TYR A 344 -0.57 5.28 19.24
C TYR A 344 -0.86 3.78 19.24
N SER A 345 -1.35 3.24 18.13
CA SER A 345 -1.48 1.80 17.90
C SER A 345 -0.93 1.48 16.52
N ALA A 346 -0.03 0.50 16.46
CA ALA A 346 0.53 0.04 15.20
C ALA A 346 -0.54 -0.58 14.32
N THR A 347 -0.48 -0.30 13.02
CA THR A 347 -1.34 -0.88 12.00
C THR A 347 -0.53 -1.19 10.76
N HIS A 348 -0.82 -2.31 10.11
CA HIS A 348 -0.29 -2.60 8.78
C HIS A 348 -0.79 -1.60 7.75
N SER A 349 -0.02 -1.37 6.69
CA SER A 349 -0.49 -0.63 5.53
C SER A 349 -1.42 -1.52 4.68
N SER A 350 -2.35 -0.90 3.94
CA SER A 350 -3.17 -1.64 2.98
C SER A 350 -2.51 -1.60 1.61
N PRO A 351 -2.17 -2.76 1.01
CA PRO A 351 -1.60 -2.81 -0.34
C PRO A 351 -2.66 -2.60 -1.43
N ARG A 352 -3.93 -2.40 -1.05
CA ARG A 352 -5.08 -2.22 -1.94
C ARG A 352 -5.31 -3.37 -2.93
N ILE A 353 -4.84 -4.56 -2.64
CA ILE A 353 -5.10 -5.75 -3.47
C ILE A 353 -6.59 -6.11 -3.45
N ASP A 354 -7.30 -5.72 -2.41
CA ASP A 354 -8.76 -5.87 -2.30
C ASP A 354 -9.48 -5.11 -3.44
N THR A 355 -8.92 -4.00 -3.91
CA THR A 355 -9.43 -3.30 -5.09
C THR A 355 -9.32 -4.16 -6.35
N LEU A 356 -8.19 -4.84 -6.56
CA LEU A 356 -8.00 -5.77 -7.68
C LEU A 356 -8.92 -6.98 -7.56
N ARG A 357 -9.11 -7.51 -6.36
CA ARG A 357 -10.04 -8.61 -6.08
C ARG A 357 -11.48 -8.22 -6.42
N ASN A 358 -11.93 -7.04 -5.97
CA ASN A 358 -13.27 -6.55 -6.28
C ASN A 358 -13.46 -6.36 -7.79
N TYR A 359 -12.47 -5.80 -8.47
CA TYR A 359 -12.49 -5.67 -9.92
C TYR A 359 -12.57 -7.04 -10.62
N ALA A 360 -11.81 -8.03 -10.17
CA ALA A 360 -11.88 -9.40 -10.68
C ALA A 360 -13.24 -10.06 -10.40
N THR A 361 -13.89 -9.72 -9.27
CA THR A 361 -15.25 -10.16 -8.94
C THR A 361 -16.27 -9.54 -9.91
N ASP A 362 -16.20 -8.24 -10.16
CA ASP A 362 -17.07 -7.54 -11.11
C ASP A 362 -16.94 -8.09 -12.54
N LEU A 363 -15.73 -8.54 -12.92
CA LEU A 363 -15.47 -9.21 -14.18
C LEU A 363 -15.93 -10.68 -14.23
N GLY A 364 -16.40 -11.24 -13.11
CA GLY A 364 -16.84 -12.62 -13.00
C GLY A 364 -15.72 -13.65 -12.98
N LEU A 365 -14.48 -13.25 -12.61
CA LEU A 365 -13.34 -14.15 -12.43
C LEU A 365 -13.32 -14.78 -11.02
N ILE A 366 -13.96 -14.12 -10.08
CA ILE A 366 -14.07 -14.50 -8.66
C ILE A 366 -15.55 -14.41 -8.27
N ASP A 367 -16.03 -15.39 -7.50
CA ASP A 367 -17.34 -15.37 -6.84
C ASP A 367 -17.12 -15.63 -5.35
N GLY A 368 -17.47 -14.64 -4.53
CA GLY A 368 -17.16 -14.65 -3.11
C GLY A 368 -15.67 -14.77 -2.84
N TYR A 369 -15.24 -15.95 -2.37
CA TYR A 369 -13.82 -16.26 -2.12
C TYR A 369 -13.28 -17.39 -3.01
N GLN A 370 -13.97 -17.71 -4.09
CA GLN A 370 -13.61 -18.79 -5.00
C GLN A 370 -13.33 -18.27 -6.41
N VAL A 371 -12.36 -18.86 -7.08
CA VAL A 371 -12.08 -18.59 -8.49
C VAL A 371 -13.14 -19.32 -9.32
N THR A 372 -13.79 -18.60 -10.24
CA THR A 372 -14.79 -19.17 -11.18
C THR A 372 -14.11 -19.99 -12.26
N GLU A 373 -14.90 -20.75 -13.05
CA GLU A 373 -14.40 -21.45 -14.23
C GLU A 373 -13.70 -20.48 -15.21
N LYS A 374 -14.32 -19.32 -15.50
CA LYS A 374 -13.71 -18.25 -16.30
C LYS A 374 -12.40 -17.74 -15.70
N GLY A 375 -12.33 -17.62 -14.38
CA GLY A 375 -11.11 -17.23 -13.66
C GLY A 375 -10.01 -18.30 -13.77
N LEU A 376 -10.36 -19.58 -13.73
CA LEU A 376 -9.41 -20.69 -13.90
C LEU A 376 -8.86 -20.75 -15.32
N GLU A 377 -9.72 -20.64 -16.34
CA GLU A 377 -9.30 -20.56 -17.75
C GLU A 377 -8.33 -19.39 -18.01
N LEU A 378 -8.65 -18.22 -17.42
CA LEU A 378 -7.74 -17.08 -17.49
C LEU A 378 -6.42 -17.37 -16.81
N LEU A 379 -6.43 -17.97 -15.61
CA LEU A 379 -5.23 -18.29 -14.86
C LEU A 379 -4.31 -19.23 -15.66
N GLU A 380 -4.84 -20.28 -16.26
CA GLU A 380 -4.08 -21.20 -17.11
C GLU A 380 -3.41 -20.45 -18.27
N ARG A 381 -4.16 -19.62 -18.98
CA ARG A 381 -3.62 -18.79 -20.06
C ARG A 381 -2.52 -17.82 -19.61
N LEU A 382 -2.63 -17.26 -18.40
CA LEU A 382 -1.63 -16.36 -17.82
C LEU A 382 -0.38 -17.07 -17.30
N GLN A 383 -0.42 -18.39 -17.14
CA GLN A 383 0.74 -19.21 -16.74
C GLN A 383 1.58 -19.62 -17.95
N ASP A 384 0.98 -19.68 -19.14
CA ASP A 384 1.65 -20.07 -20.38
C ASP A 384 2.34 -18.90 -21.10
N ASP A 385 2.02 -17.64 -20.75
CA ASP A 385 2.61 -16.40 -21.27
C ASP A 385 3.89 -15.99 -20.47
#